data_670f1a6a9e1e2160e4ff8d44fd4f6bcb
#
_entry.id   670f1a6a9e1e2160e4ff8d44fd4f6bcb
#
_cell.length_a   1.000
_cell.length_b   1.000
_cell.length_c   1.000
_cell.angle_alpha   90.00
_cell.angle_beta   90.00
_cell.angle_gamma   90.00
#
_symmetry.space_group_name_H-M   'P 1'
#
loop_
_entity.id
_entity.type
_entity.pdbx_description
1 polymer ?
#
loop_
_entity_poly.entity_id
_entity_poly.type
_entity_poly.pdbx_seq_one_letter_code
_entity_poly.pdbx_strand_id
1 'polypeptide(L)'
;MKTLPVTPENSGAVAETAARLLASGGVAVIPTDTVYGIAAHPDHAAALERVIALKGRPTDKPVALLAADLAAVRAFGAALPPAAERLAAAFWPGALTLVLPCHGREEGFRVPAHVWTRSLLAACGGVLRVTSANASGEAPAASAEETLGDVGRDADLVIDDGPAPGGVASTVVRVAADNAVTILRAGAIPESDILAAASESGPRTPESGRRTTVAPP
;
A
#
# COMPACT_ATOMS: atom_id res chain seq x y z
N MET A 1 20.58 -12.98 9.19
CA MET A 1 19.95 -11.72 8.75
C MET A 1 20.95 -10.88 7.99
N LYS A 2 20.55 -10.29 6.88
CA LYS A 2 21.38 -9.41 6.04
C LYS A 2 20.68 -8.06 5.90
N THR A 3 21.40 -6.96 6.15
CA THR A 3 20.92 -5.61 5.85
C THR A 3 21.56 -5.12 4.56
N LEU A 4 20.77 -4.57 3.64
CA LEU A 4 21.23 -4.01 2.36
C LEU A 4 20.83 -2.54 2.29
N PRO A 5 21.81 -1.62 2.26
CA PRO A 5 21.53 -0.21 1.99
C PRO A 5 21.16 -0.01 0.51
N VAL A 6 20.19 0.86 0.27
CA VAL A 6 19.81 1.30 -1.07
C VAL A 6 20.59 2.58 -1.41
N THR A 7 21.23 2.59 -2.56
CA THR A 7 21.87 3.77 -3.15
C THR A 7 21.43 3.91 -4.62
N PRO A 8 21.58 5.08 -5.24
CA PRO A 8 21.26 5.24 -6.66
C PRO A 8 21.95 4.19 -7.56
N GLU A 9 23.19 3.80 -7.22
CA GLU A 9 24.01 2.89 -8.02
C GLU A 9 23.59 1.42 -7.86
N ASN A 10 23.05 1.03 -6.70
CA ASN A 10 22.73 -0.37 -6.39
C ASN A 10 21.21 -0.66 -6.33
N SER A 11 20.36 0.35 -6.45
CA SER A 11 18.91 0.24 -6.19
C SER A 11 18.23 -0.90 -6.97
N GLY A 12 18.60 -1.10 -8.24
CA GLY A 12 18.10 -2.19 -9.08
C GLY A 12 18.55 -3.57 -8.59
N ALA A 13 19.86 -3.74 -8.31
CA ALA A 13 20.40 -5.01 -7.83
C ALA A 13 19.85 -5.40 -6.46
N VAL A 14 19.60 -4.43 -5.58
CA VAL A 14 18.97 -4.64 -4.27
C VAL A 14 17.51 -5.06 -4.46
N ALA A 15 16.76 -4.43 -5.35
CA ALA A 15 15.37 -4.79 -5.66
C ALA A 15 15.26 -6.21 -6.24
N GLU A 16 16.14 -6.59 -7.17
CA GLU A 16 16.19 -7.97 -7.70
C GLU A 16 16.54 -9.00 -6.63
N THR A 17 17.46 -8.67 -5.72
CA THR A 17 17.85 -9.56 -4.62
C THR A 17 16.69 -9.78 -3.66
N ALA A 18 15.98 -8.71 -3.28
CA ALA A 18 14.78 -8.78 -2.46
C ALA A 18 13.65 -9.55 -3.16
N ALA A 19 13.42 -9.30 -4.46
CA ALA A 19 12.39 -9.99 -5.24
C ALA A 19 12.64 -11.50 -5.31
N ARG A 20 13.87 -11.94 -5.58
CA ARG A 20 14.23 -13.38 -5.58
C ARG A 20 14.02 -14.02 -4.21
N LEU A 21 14.39 -13.34 -3.12
CA LEU A 21 14.15 -13.82 -1.77
C LEU A 21 12.64 -14.01 -1.49
N LEU A 22 11.85 -13.00 -1.77
CA LEU A 22 10.40 -13.03 -1.55
C LEU A 22 9.71 -14.08 -2.41
N ALA A 23 10.12 -14.21 -3.69
CA ALA A 23 9.62 -15.23 -4.60
C ALA A 23 10.00 -16.67 -4.19
N SER A 24 11.04 -16.86 -3.37
CA SER A 24 11.40 -18.15 -2.78
C SER A 24 10.74 -18.43 -1.42
N GLY A 25 9.81 -17.57 -0.96
CA GLY A 25 9.11 -17.72 0.31
C GLY A 25 9.85 -17.12 1.51
N GLY A 26 10.84 -16.26 1.26
CA GLY A 26 11.47 -15.47 2.31
C GLY A 26 10.61 -14.31 2.81
N VAL A 27 11.04 -13.72 3.92
CA VAL A 27 10.43 -12.56 4.57
C VAL A 27 11.42 -11.41 4.59
N ALA A 28 11.02 -10.23 4.14
CA ALA A 28 11.88 -9.05 4.11
C ALA A 28 11.24 -7.84 4.81
N VAL A 29 12.08 -7.05 5.47
CA VAL A 29 11.71 -5.70 5.92
C VAL A 29 12.04 -4.73 4.80
N ILE A 30 11.08 -3.87 4.45
CA ILE A 30 11.17 -2.92 3.34
C ILE A 30 10.76 -1.50 3.78
N PRO A 31 11.39 -0.46 3.23
CA PRO A 31 10.98 0.93 3.45
C PRO A 31 9.62 1.22 2.81
N THR A 32 8.90 2.23 3.30
CA THR A 32 7.75 2.83 2.61
C THR A 32 7.70 4.35 2.87
N ASP A 33 6.78 5.03 2.21
CA ASP A 33 6.52 6.46 2.41
C ASP A 33 5.88 6.79 3.77
N THR A 34 5.50 5.80 4.57
CA THR A 34 4.89 5.99 5.91
C THR A 34 5.77 5.46 7.03
N VAL A 35 5.98 4.16 7.07
CA VAL A 35 6.74 3.42 8.08
C VAL A 35 7.38 2.21 7.42
N TYR A 36 8.38 1.61 8.04
CA TYR A 36 8.92 0.33 7.57
C TYR A 36 7.87 -0.78 7.66
N GLY A 37 7.89 -1.68 6.67
CA GLY A 37 6.96 -2.80 6.57
C GLY A 37 7.69 -4.14 6.52
N ILE A 38 7.08 -5.20 7.09
CA ILE A 38 7.52 -6.57 6.90
C ILE A 38 6.67 -7.23 5.83
N ALA A 39 7.32 -7.82 4.83
CA ALA A 39 6.75 -8.26 3.57
C ALA A 39 6.90 -9.76 3.34
N ALA A 40 5.87 -10.37 2.74
CA ALA A 40 5.88 -11.72 2.20
C ALA A 40 5.18 -11.75 0.84
N HIS A 41 5.58 -12.66 -0.05
CA HIS A 41 4.90 -12.88 -1.31
C HIS A 41 3.53 -13.55 -1.08
N PRO A 42 2.44 -13.12 -1.74
CA PRO A 42 1.09 -13.64 -1.48
C PRO A 42 0.92 -15.13 -1.78
N ASP A 43 1.72 -15.70 -2.68
CA ASP A 43 1.66 -17.11 -3.06
C ASP A 43 2.35 -18.05 -2.05
N HIS A 44 3.03 -17.50 -1.04
CA HIS A 44 3.72 -18.26 -0.02
C HIS A 44 3.02 -18.16 1.34
N ALA A 45 2.04 -19.02 1.59
CA ALA A 45 1.26 -19.04 2.83
C ALA A 45 2.15 -19.16 4.08
N ALA A 46 3.17 -20.01 4.05
CA ALA A 46 4.11 -20.18 5.17
C ALA A 46 4.91 -18.90 5.49
N ALA A 47 5.27 -18.11 4.47
CA ALA A 47 5.92 -16.82 4.69
C ALA A 47 4.97 -15.81 5.35
N LEU A 48 3.70 -15.80 4.96
CA LEU A 48 2.68 -14.96 5.58
C LEU A 48 2.42 -15.38 7.03
N GLU A 49 2.31 -16.67 7.30
CA GLU A 49 2.18 -17.19 8.67
C GLU A 49 3.37 -16.76 9.54
N ARG A 50 4.60 -16.82 8.99
CA ARG A 50 5.80 -16.33 9.64
C ARG A 50 5.73 -14.82 9.95
N VAL A 51 5.26 -14.00 9.03
CA VAL A 51 5.03 -12.55 9.27
C VAL A 51 4.04 -12.32 10.42
N ILE A 52 2.94 -13.07 10.46
CA ILE A 52 1.93 -12.99 11.52
C ILE A 52 2.52 -13.39 12.87
N ALA A 53 3.29 -14.49 12.91
CA ALA A 53 3.95 -14.98 14.11
C ALA A 53 4.99 -14.00 14.67
N LEU A 54 5.86 -13.45 13.80
CA LEU A 54 6.87 -12.44 14.18
C LEU A 54 6.27 -11.20 14.83
N LYS A 55 5.09 -10.79 14.37
CA LYS A 55 4.37 -9.64 14.94
C LYS A 55 3.60 -9.96 16.23
N GLY A 56 3.40 -11.22 16.58
CA GLY A 56 2.41 -11.61 17.61
C GLY A 56 1.00 -11.10 17.23
N ARG A 57 0.69 -11.04 15.91
CA ARG A 57 -0.57 -10.50 15.41
C ARG A 57 -1.69 -11.54 15.54
N PRO A 58 -2.90 -11.16 16.01
CA PRO A 58 -4.06 -12.01 15.91
C PRO A 58 -4.31 -12.46 14.46
N THR A 59 -4.58 -13.74 14.25
CA THR A 59 -4.73 -14.36 12.92
C THR A 59 -5.97 -13.89 12.16
N ASP A 60 -6.96 -13.32 12.85
CA ASP A 60 -8.19 -12.74 12.30
C ASP A 60 -7.99 -11.34 11.67
N LYS A 61 -6.84 -10.71 11.91
CA LYS A 61 -6.52 -9.41 11.30
C LYS A 61 -5.79 -9.59 9.97
N PRO A 62 -6.42 -9.28 8.81
CA PRO A 62 -5.80 -9.47 7.50
C PRO A 62 -4.56 -8.59 7.33
N VAL A 63 -3.57 -9.09 6.57
CA VAL A 63 -2.40 -8.33 6.14
C VAL A 63 -2.70 -7.73 4.77
N ALA A 64 -2.62 -6.41 4.66
CA ALA A 64 -2.92 -5.70 3.41
C ALA A 64 -1.90 -6.02 2.30
N LEU A 65 -2.30 -5.77 1.06
CA LEU A 65 -1.45 -5.83 -0.12
C LEU A 65 -0.91 -4.43 -0.45
N LEU A 66 0.42 -4.29 -0.54
CA LEU A 66 1.01 -3.19 -1.28
C LEU A 66 1.07 -3.58 -2.75
N ALA A 67 0.71 -2.64 -3.63
CA ALA A 67 0.71 -2.82 -5.07
C ALA A 67 1.65 -1.82 -5.76
N ALA A 68 2.25 -2.22 -6.87
CA ALA A 68 3.13 -1.37 -7.65
C ALA A 68 2.38 -0.15 -8.22
N ASP A 69 1.15 -0.36 -8.66
CA ASP A 69 0.27 0.64 -9.25
C ASP A 69 -1.21 0.17 -9.22
N LEU A 70 -2.11 0.99 -9.75
CA LEU A 70 -3.53 0.66 -9.86
C LEU A 70 -3.80 -0.52 -10.82
N ALA A 71 -2.97 -0.73 -11.84
CA ALA A 71 -3.12 -1.85 -12.75
C ALA A 71 -2.87 -3.18 -12.03
N ALA A 72 -1.86 -3.25 -11.17
CA ALA A 72 -1.57 -4.40 -10.32
C ALA A 72 -2.71 -4.71 -9.34
N VAL A 73 -3.37 -3.68 -8.77
CA VAL A 73 -4.56 -3.85 -7.92
C VAL A 73 -5.69 -4.52 -8.69
N ARG A 74 -5.96 -4.06 -9.92
CA ARG A 74 -6.99 -4.64 -10.80
C ARG A 74 -6.63 -6.06 -11.25
N ALA A 75 -5.37 -6.29 -11.62
CA ALA A 75 -4.87 -7.61 -12.03
C ALA A 75 -4.97 -8.65 -10.91
N PHE A 76 -4.83 -8.22 -9.63
CA PHE A 76 -5.05 -9.09 -8.48
C PHE A 76 -6.52 -9.45 -8.26
N GLY A 77 -7.46 -8.82 -8.98
CA GLY A 77 -8.90 -9.13 -8.92
C GLY A 77 -9.72 -8.20 -8.03
N ALA A 78 -9.20 -7.05 -7.63
CA ALA A 78 -9.97 -6.05 -6.89
C ALA A 78 -11.02 -5.38 -7.79
N ALA A 79 -12.25 -5.32 -7.33
CA ALA A 79 -13.27 -4.45 -7.90
C ALA A 79 -13.10 -3.04 -7.32
N LEU A 80 -13.11 -2.03 -8.19
CA LEU A 80 -13.03 -0.63 -7.79
C LEU A 80 -14.39 0.05 -8.07
N PRO A 81 -15.27 0.17 -7.06
CA PRO A 81 -16.45 1.01 -7.16
C PRO A 81 -16.07 2.46 -7.46
N PRO A 82 -16.96 3.29 -8.04
CA PRO A 82 -16.64 4.67 -8.43
C PRO A 82 -16.00 5.54 -7.32
N ALA A 83 -16.40 5.38 -6.05
CA ALA A 83 -15.74 6.07 -4.95
C ALA A 83 -14.31 5.59 -4.72
N ALA A 84 -14.02 4.29 -4.89
CA ALA A 84 -12.67 3.75 -4.77
C ALA A 84 -11.77 4.28 -5.90
N GLU A 85 -12.28 4.42 -7.13
CA GLU A 85 -11.52 5.01 -8.23
C GLU A 85 -11.17 6.47 -7.96
N ARG A 86 -12.12 7.28 -7.44
CA ARG A 86 -11.84 8.67 -7.06
C ARG A 86 -10.81 8.77 -5.95
N LEU A 87 -10.95 7.95 -4.90
CA LEU A 87 -10.01 7.90 -3.79
C LEU A 87 -8.61 7.46 -4.24
N ALA A 88 -8.52 6.45 -5.09
CA ALA A 88 -7.27 6.01 -5.68
C ALA A 88 -6.63 7.11 -6.55
N ALA A 89 -7.39 7.79 -7.38
CA ALA A 89 -6.89 8.91 -8.20
C ALA A 89 -6.40 10.09 -7.37
N ALA A 90 -7.04 10.37 -6.22
CA ALA A 90 -6.66 11.47 -5.34
C ALA A 90 -5.45 11.17 -4.47
N PHE A 91 -5.29 9.91 -3.99
CA PHE A 91 -4.35 9.58 -2.91
C PHE A 91 -3.38 8.44 -3.22
N TRP A 92 -3.40 7.85 -4.41
CA TRP A 92 -2.40 6.88 -4.85
C TRP A 92 -1.53 7.43 -5.99
N PRO A 93 -0.22 7.27 -5.89
CA PRO A 93 0.56 6.66 -4.79
C PRO A 93 0.55 7.50 -3.51
N GLY A 94 0.36 6.85 -2.34
CA GLY A 94 0.36 7.57 -1.06
C GLY A 94 -0.12 6.77 0.15
N ALA A 95 -0.47 7.50 1.21
CA ALA A 95 -0.77 6.96 2.53
C ALA A 95 -2.24 6.53 2.70
N LEU A 96 -2.90 6.05 1.64
CA LEU A 96 -4.26 5.51 1.67
C LEU A 96 -4.25 3.99 1.47
N THR A 97 -4.91 3.26 2.39
CA THR A 97 -5.25 1.85 2.20
C THR A 97 -6.74 1.73 1.93
N LEU A 98 -7.11 1.17 0.79
CA LEU A 98 -8.50 0.88 0.43
C LEU A 98 -8.79 -0.60 0.69
N VAL A 99 -9.85 -0.88 1.44
CA VAL A 99 -10.42 -2.22 1.59
C VAL A 99 -11.52 -2.37 0.55
N LEU A 100 -11.31 -3.29 -0.40
CA LEU A 100 -12.09 -3.44 -1.62
C LEU A 100 -12.65 -4.85 -1.76
N PRO A 101 -13.79 -5.05 -2.44
CA PRO A 101 -14.25 -6.37 -2.87
C PRO A 101 -13.21 -7.03 -3.78
N CYS A 102 -12.83 -8.27 -3.47
CA CYS A 102 -11.82 -9.03 -4.19
C CYS A 102 -12.09 -10.53 -4.06
N HIS A 103 -12.34 -11.25 -5.15
CA HIS A 103 -12.59 -12.70 -5.16
C HIS A 103 -13.63 -13.18 -4.13
N GLY A 104 -14.76 -12.46 -3.97
CA GLY A 104 -15.84 -12.80 -3.05
C GLY A 104 -15.58 -12.49 -1.56
N ARG A 105 -14.47 -11.83 -1.25
CA ARG A 105 -14.10 -11.33 0.10
C ARG A 105 -13.64 -9.88 0.02
N GLU A 106 -13.19 -9.32 1.13
CA GLU A 106 -12.60 -7.98 1.17
C GLU A 106 -11.08 -8.07 1.37
N GLU A 107 -10.33 -7.27 0.60
CA GLU A 107 -8.87 -7.19 0.69
C GLU A 107 -8.42 -5.73 0.78
N GLY A 108 -7.42 -5.47 1.62
CA GLY A 108 -6.82 -4.15 1.73
C GLY A 108 -5.71 -3.96 0.69
N PHE A 109 -5.76 -2.85 -0.06
CA PHE A 109 -4.75 -2.48 -1.06
C PHE A 109 -4.19 -1.09 -0.78
N ARG A 110 -2.90 -0.90 -1.05
CA ARG A 110 -2.25 0.41 -1.05
C ARG A 110 -1.20 0.47 -2.15
N VAL A 111 -1.13 1.59 -2.86
CA VAL A 111 -0.01 1.93 -3.74
C VAL A 111 0.88 2.94 -2.99
N PRO A 112 2.07 2.55 -2.50
CA PRO A 112 2.92 3.43 -1.69
C PRO A 112 3.59 4.51 -2.56
N ALA A 113 3.80 5.71 -2.01
CA ALA A 113 4.53 6.80 -2.69
C ALA A 113 6.06 6.63 -2.63
N HIS A 114 6.56 5.44 -2.34
CA HIS A 114 7.98 5.11 -2.28
C HIS A 114 8.46 4.48 -3.59
N VAL A 115 9.29 5.19 -4.34
CA VAL A 115 9.68 4.79 -5.71
C VAL A 115 10.36 3.43 -5.73
N TRP A 116 11.38 3.22 -4.87
CA TRP A 116 12.11 1.96 -4.80
C TRP A 116 11.17 0.78 -4.46
N THR A 117 10.28 0.96 -3.48
CA THR A 117 9.32 -0.08 -3.08
C THR A 117 8.36 -0.43 -4.21
N ARG A 118 7.89 0.54 -5.00
CA ARG A 118 7.06 0.23 -6.17
C ARG A 118 7.83 -0.55 -7.24
N SER A 119 9.13 -0.27 -7.41
CA SER A 119 9.98 -1.06 -8.31
C SER A 119 10.15 -2.50 -7.81
N LEU A 120 10.33 -2.70 -6.50
CA LEU A 120 10.34 -4.04 -5.90
C LEU A 120 9.00 -4.76 -6.12
N LEU A 121 7.88 -4.09 -5.86
CA LEU A 121 6.54 -4.66 -6.06
C LEU A 121 6.34 -5.11 -7.51
N ALA A 122 6.74 -4.29 -8.48
CA ALA A 122 6.68 -4.66 -9.90
C ALA A 122 7.55 -5.91 -10.21
N ALA A 123 8.75 -6.00 -9.63
CA ALA A 123 9.62 -7.17 -9.78
C ALA A 123 9.08 -8.45 -9.11
N CYS A 124 8.17 -8.29 -8.13
CA CYS A 124 7.47 -9.39 -7.44
C CYS A 124 6.10 -9.75 -8.06
N GLY A 125 5.84 -9.41 -9.32
CA GLY A 125 4.55 -9.69 -9.95
C GLY A 125 3.43 -8.71 -9.61
N GLY A 126 3.78 -7.55 -9.03
CA GLY A 126 2.88 -6.42 -8.83
C GLY A 126 2.40 -6.20 -7.40
N VAL A 127 2.38 -7.23 -6.54
CA VAL A 127 1.87 -7.11 -5.17
C VAL A 127 2.68 -7.90 -4.14
N LEU A 128 2.70 -7.42 -2.89
CA LEU A 128 3.21 -8.13 -1.71
C LEU A 128 2.26 -7.96 -0.52
N ARG A 129 2.15 -8.97 0.33
CA ARG A 129 1.53 -8.86 1.66
C ARG A 129 2.47 -8.08 2.58
N VAL A 130 2.04 -6.93 3.08
CA VAL A 130 2.89 -6.06 3.91
C VAL A 130 2.11 -5.52 5.10
N THR A 131 2.75 -5.57 6.25
CA THR A 131 2.26 -4.90 7.47
C THR A 131 3.41 -4.12 8.11
N SER A 132 3.15 -3.17 9.01
CA SER A 132 4.21 -2.40 9.67
C SER A 132 5.23 -3.30 10.38
N ALA A 133 6.51 -2.96 10.33
CA ALA A 133 7.62 -3.76 10.87
C ALA A 133 7.85 -3.47 12.36
N ASN A 134 6.84 -3.78 13.19
CA ASN A 134 6.84 -3.66 14.65
C ASN A 134 6.03 -4.80 15.27
N ALA A 135 6.27 -5.16 16.53
CA ALA A 135 5.38 -6.05 17.28
C ALA A 135 3.96 -5.45 17.38
N SER A 136 2.96 -6.31 17.52
CA SER A 136 1.56 -5.86 17.53
C SER A 136 1.28 -5.01 18.77
N GLY A 137 0.87 -3.76 18.55
CA GLY A 137 0.60 -2.79 19.62
C GLY A 137 1.75 -1.82 19.90
N GLU A 138 2.95 -2.11 19.40
CA GLU A 138 4.10 -1.21 19.53
C GLU A 138 4.08 -0.09 18.48
N ALA A 139 4.92 0.92 18.66
CA ALA A 139 5.09 2.00 17.70
C ALA A 139 5.66 1.47 16.38
N PRO A 140 5.17 1.96 15.22
CA PRO A 140 5.73 1.57 13.93
C PRO A 140 7.17 2.06 13.77
N ALA A 141 8.07 1.21 13.25
CA ALA A 141 9.46 1.58 12.99
C ALA A 141 9.56 2.59 11.84
N ALA A 142 10.29 3.68 12.08
CA ALA A 142 10.57 4.73 11.10
C ALA A 142 11.93 4.54 10.40
N SER A 143 12.78 3.62 10.85
CA SER A 143 14.08 3.32 10.24
C SER A 143 14.35 1.80 10.20
N ALA A 144 15.30 1.38 9.36
CA ALA A 144 15.77 0.00 9.33
C ALA A 144 16.35 -0.42 10.69
N GLU A 145 17.09 0.46 11.36
CA GLU A 145 17.71 0.21 12.66
C GLU A 145 16.66 -0.09 13.74
N GLU A 146 15.57 0.67 13.80
CA GLU A 146 14.47 0.43 14.73
C GLU A 146 13.85 -0.96 14.54
N THR A 147 13.75 -1.44 13.29
CA THR A 147 13.20 -2.78 13.02
C THR A 147 14.09 -3.90 13.58
N LEU A 148 15.41 -3.68 13.68
CA LEU A 148 16.36 -4.68 14.17
C LEU A 148 16.19 -4.99 15.66
N GLY A 149 15.65 -4.05 16.43
CA GLY A 149 15.26 -4.26 17.84
C GLY A 149 13.99 -5.10 18.02
N ASP A 150 13.26 -5.35 16.94
CA ASP A 150 11.93 -5.98 16.94
C ASP A 150 11.85 -7.08 15.85
N VAL A 151 10.78 -7.08 15.05
CA VAL A 151 10.46 -8.10 14.03
C VAL A 151 11.52 -8.22 12.93
N GLY A 152 12.27 -7.17 12.66
CA GLY A 152 13.32 -7.16 11.63
C GLY A 152 14.48 -8.11 11.95
N ARG A 153 14.75 -8.37 13.23
CA ARG A 153 15.81 -9.28 13.66
C ARG A 153 15.61 -10.71 13.13
N ASP A 154 14.37 -11.14 13.00
CA ASP A 154 14.02 -12.50 12.58
C ASP A 154 13.54 -12.57 11.11
N ALA A 155 13.63 -11.45 10.38
CA ALA A 155 13.45 -11.41 8.92
C ALA A 155 14.71 -11.95 8.22
N ASP A 156 14.56 -12.43 6.98
CA ASP A 156 15.68 -12.96 6.18
C ASP A 156 16.53 -11.82 5.59
N LEU A 157 15.89 -10.67 5.35
CA LEU A 157 16.50 -9.50 4.73
C LEU A 157 15.88 -8.21 5.30
N VAL A 158 16.72 -7.22 5.55
CA VAL A 158 16.31 -5.85 5.87
C VAL A 158 16.85 -4.93 4.77
N ILE A 159 15.99 -4.14 4.16
CA ILE A 159 16.37 -3.12 3.19
C ILE A 159 16.40 -1.78 3.91
N ASP A 160 17.50 -1.07 3.78
CA ASP A 160 17.70 0.25 4.39
C ASP A 160 17.77 1.32 3.31
N ASP A 161 16.75 2.17 3.24
CA ASP A 161 16.67 3.34 2.35
C ASP A 161 16.52 4.63 3.19
N GLY A 162 17.15 4.65 4.36
CA GLY A 162 17.09 5.76 5.30
C GLY A 162 15.76 5.85 6.05
N PRO A 163 15.52 6.95 6.78
CA PRO A 163 14.31 7.15 7.57
C PRO A 163 13.06 7.25 6.70
N ALA A 164 11.98 6.59 7.12
CA ALA A 164 10.68 6.72 6.49
C ALA A 164 10.14 8.16 6.69
N PRO A 165 9.74 8.87 5.63
CA PRO A 165 9.43 10.29 5.72
C PRO A 165 8.14 10.62 6.48
N GLY A 166 7.19 9.67 6.57
CA GLY A 166 5.85 9.94 7.09
C GLY A 166 5.69 9.74 8.59
N GLY A 167 6.27 8.69 9.16
CA GLY A 167 6.14 8.35 10.59
C GLY A 167 4.72 8.00 11.07
N VAL A 168 3.68 8.26 10.26
CA VAL A 168 2.27 8.00 10.55
C VAL A 168 1.73 6.93 9.61
N ALA A 169 1.04 5.93 10.17
CA ALA A 169 0.44 4.85 9.40
C ALA A 169 -0.63 5.37 8.41
N SER A 170 -0.89 4.62 7.34
CA SER A 170 -1.90 4.96 6.33
C SER A 170 -3.31 5.07 6.93
N THR A 171 -4.14 5.95 6.39
CA THR A 171 -5.58 5.94 6.62
C THR A 171 -6.18 4.72 5.92
N VAL A 172 -7.08 3.99 6.60
CA VAL A 172 -7.72 2.78 6.07
C VAL A 172 -9.20 3.06 5.83
N VAL A 173 -9.63 2.89 4.58
CA VAL A 173 -10.99 3.17 4.13
C VAL A 173 -11.56 1.94 3.44
N ARG A 174 -12.74 1.50 3.86
CA ARG A 174 -13.52 0.48 3.17
C ARG A 174 -14.43 1.15 2.14
N VAL A 175 -14.42 0.61 0.94
CA VAL A 175 -15.40 0.97 -0.10
C VAL A 175 -16.13 -0.29 -0.53
N ALA A 176 -17.40 -0.38 -0.15
CA ALA A 176 -18.25 -1.53 -0.45
C ALA A 176 -18.72 -1.52 -1.92
N ALA A 177 -19.23 -2.65 -2.39
CA ALA A 177 -19.70 -2.80 -3.78
C ALA A 177 -20.84 -1.83 -4.15
N ASP A 178 -21.65 -1.42 -3.17
CA ASP A 178 -22.71 -0.41 -3.30
C ASP A 178 -22.19 1.04 -3.23
N ASN A 179 -20.86 1.22 -3.22
CA ASN A 179 -20.19 2.51 -3.16
C ASN A 179 -20.18 3.18 -1.76
N ALA A 180 -20.64 2.48 -0.72
CA ALA A 180 -20.59 2.98 0.65
C ALA A 180 -19.13 3.08 1.13
N VAL A 181 -18.77 4.24 1.72
CA VAL A 181 -17.43 4.57 2.21
C VAL A 181 -17.43 4.58 3.72
N THR A 182 -16.51 3.82 4.34
CA THR A 182 -16.36 3.75 5.80
C THR A 182 -14.89 3.88 6.17
N ILE A 183 -14.55 4.80 7.06
CA ILE A 183 -13.19 4.95 7.60
C ILE A 183 -13.02 3.90 8.70
N LEU A 184 -12.13 2.94 8.49
CA LEU A 184 -11.82 1.86 9.42
C LEU A 184 -10.72 2.23 10.41
N ARG A 185 -9.81 3.13 10.00
CA ARG A 185 -8.70 3.63 10.83
C ARG A 185 -8.26 5.00 10.34
N ALA A 186 -8.22 5.97 11.23
CA ALA A 186 -7.57 7.24 10.99
C ALA A 186 -6.05 7.05 10.82
N GLY A 187 -5.42 7.85 9.97
CA GLY A 187 -4.01 7.81 9.65
C GLY A 187 -3.53 9.14 9.07
N ALA A 188 -2.55 9.08 8.17
CA ALA A 188 -1.90 10.28 7.62
C ALA A 188 -2.82 11.20 6.79
N ILE A 189 -3.92 10.67 6.24
CA ILE A 189 -4.89 11.47 5.47
C ILE A 189 -6.10 11.78 6.36
N PRO A 190 -6.49 13.07 6.53
CA PRO A 190 -7.65 13.47 7.31
C PRO A 190 -8.96 12.88 6.76
N GLU A 191 -9.92 12.60 7.66
CA GLU A 191 -11.24 12.09 7.30
C GLU A 191 -12.00 13.02 6.35
N SER A 192 -11.91 14.34 6.59
CA SER A 192 -12.52 15.37 5.74
C SER A 192 -12.11 15.23 4.27
N ASP A 193 -10.82 14.99 4.02
CA ASP A 193 -10.27 14.90 2.67
C ASP A 193 -10.71 13.61 1.98
N ILE A 194 -10.79 12.50 2.74
CA ILE A 194 -11.34 11.23 2.25
C ILE A 194 -12.80 11.42 1.83
N LEU A 195 -13.64 12.02 2.70
CA LEU A 195 -15.06 12.21 2.42
C LEU A 195 -15.30 13.17 1.24
N ALA A 196 -14.50 14.24 1.16
CA ALA A 196 -14.56 15.18 0.04
C ALA A 196 -14.24 14.46 -1.29
N ALA A 197 -13.11 13.77 -1.38
CA ALA A 197 -12.71 13.07 -2.59
C ALA A 197 -13.67 11.91 -2.96
N ALA A 198 -14.25 11.24 -1.98
CA ALA A 198 -15.22 10.17 -2.21
C ALA A 198 -16.55 10.69 -2.81
N SER A 199 -16.99 11.91 -2.44
CA SER A 199 -18.27 12.49 -2.83
C SER A 199 -18.23 13.30 -4.13
N GLU A 200 -17.04 13.70 -4.62
CA GLU A 200 -16.93 14.47 -5.86
C GLU A 200 -17.52 13.70 -7.04
N SER A 201 -18.61 14.22 -7.60
CA SER A 201 -19.13 13.79 -8.89
C SER A 201 -18.07 14.12 -9.94
N GLY A 202 -17.64 13.13 -10.73
CA GLY A 202 -16.55 13.24 -11.72
C GLY A 202 -16.53 14.53 -12.54
N PRO A 203 -15.46 14.82 -13.32
CA PRO A 203 -15.24 16.12 -13.93
C PRO A 203 -16.50 16.60 -14.65
N ARG A 204 -17.04 17.76 -14.22
CA ARG A 204 -18.12 18.43 -14.96
C ARG A 204 -17.58 18.71 -16.34
N THR A 205 -18.07 18.01 -17.34
CA THR A 205 -17.91 18.42 -18.73
C THR A 205 -18.41 19.83 -18.81
N PRO A 206 -17.63 20.83 -19.30
CA PRO A 206 -18.14 22.17 -19.48
C PRO A 206 -19.33 22.09 -20.44
N GLU A 207 -20.50 22.50 -19.98
CA GLU A 207 -21.67 22.66 -20.84
C GLU A 207 -21.25 23.50 -22.05
N SER A 208 -21.30 22.89 -23.22
CA SER A 208 -21.12 23.59 -24.50
C SER A 208 -22.12 24.76 -24.55
N GLY A 209 -21.58 25.97 -24.45
CA GLY A 209 -22.37 27.20 -24.47
C GLY A 209 -23.38 27.16 -25.59
N ARG A 210 -24.65 27.33 -25.26
CA ARG A 210 -25.72 27.65 -26.22
C ARG A 210 -25.32 28.92 -26.98
N ARG A 211 -24.98 28.75 -28.25
CA ARG A 211 -24.89 29.86 -29.18
C ARG A 211 -26.28 30.49 -29.29
N THR A 212 -26.44 31.62 -28.68
CA THR A 212 -27.57 32.50 -28.97
C THR A 212 -27.35 33.06 -30.36
N THR A 213 -28.07 32.57 -31.35
CA THR A 213 -28.17 33.18 -32.67
C THR A 213 -29.02 34.47 -32.55
N VAL A 214 -28.34 35.61 -32.59
CA VAL A 214 -28.98 36.91 -32.81
C VAL A 214 -29.22 37.01 -34.30
N ALA A 215 -30.51 37.18 -34.71
CA ALA A 215 -30.90 37.49 -36.08
C ALA A 215 -30.56 38.96 -36.39
N PRO A 216 -30.04 39.28 -37.57
CA PRO A 216 -29.81 40.64 -37.99
C PRO A 216 -31.12 41.35 -38.40
N PRO A 217 -31.13 42.74 -38.45
CA PRO A 217 -32.29 43.58 -38.67
C PRO A 217 -32.88 43.49 -40.06
#